data_755c60c83f393a31c818477197709899
#
_entry.id   755c60c83f393a31c818477197709899
#
_cell.length_a   1.000
_cell.length_b   1.000
_cell.length_c   1.000
_cell.angle_alpha   90.00
_cell.angle_beta   90.00
_cell.angle_gamma   90.00
#
_symmetry.space_group_name_H-M   'P 1'
#
loop_
_entity.id
_entity.type
_entity.pdbx_description
1 polymer ?
#
loop_
_entity_poly.entity_id
_entity_poly.type
_entity_poly.pdbx_seq_one_letter_code
_entity_poly.pdbx_strand_id
1 'polypeptide(L)'
;MKHALVIGGTGMLAQTSVWLSHNGYRVSVIGRNHEKMQRLIEKNPEGIIPVPVDYRDTEKLAQQLAQIQQRNGPIQLVLAWIHSDGPDVIPCLISSLSQDSDWKLFHVNASSSNLKEIKVQVSVPSHVHYYQIQLGFKLESGTSRWLTNDEISTGVIEAIRGEIAQYVVGTLSPWERRP
;
A
#
# COMPACT_ATOMS: atom_id res chain seq x y z
N MET A 1 -3.22 19.84 -3.95
CA MET A 1 -2.55 18.76 -3.20
C MET A 1 -2.98 17.45 -3.84
N LYS A 2 -2.06 16.51 -4.07
CA LYS A 2 -2.37 15.19 -4.62
C LYS A 2 -3.10 14.34 -3.58
N HIS A 3 -3.83 13.31 -4.03
CA HIS A 3 -4.55 12.41 -3.13
C HIS A 3 -3.97 10.99 -3.24
N ALA A 4 -3.58 10.42 -2.10
CA ALA A 4 -3.11 9.05 -2.00
C ALA A 4 -4.05 8.22 -1.11
N LEU A 5 -4.15 6.94 -1.40
CA LEU A 5 -4.85 5.94 -0.59
C LEU A 5 -3.83 4.91 -0.09
N VAL A 6 -3.84 4.64 1.20
CA VAL A 6 -2.99 3.60 1.79
C VAL A 6 -3.84 2.56 2.49
N ILE A 7 -3.67 1.30 2.11
CA ILE A 7 -4.26 0.12 2.76
C ILE A 7 -3.15 -0.60 3.53
N GLY A 8 -3.35 -0.84 4.83
CA GLY A 8 -2.30 -1.33 5.73
C GLY A 8 -1.42 -0.22 6.32
N GLY A 9 -1.84 1.02 6.19
CA GLY A 9 -1.05 2.21 6.54
C GLY A 9 -0.92 2.50 8.03
N THR A 10 -1.60 1.78 8.91
CA THR A 10 -1.48 1.96 10.36
C THR A 10 -0.45 1.03 11.02
N GLY A 11 0.03 0.05 10.28
CA GLY A 11 1.03 -0.93 10.73
C GLY A 11 2.39 -0.67 10.09
N MET A 12 2.88 -1.66 9.32
CA MET A 12 4.19 -1.61 8.69
C MET A 12 4.36 -0.50 7.63
N LEU A 13 3.28 0.05 7.12
CA LEU A 13 3.28 1.17 6.17
C LEU A 13 2.99 2.54 6.83
N ALA A 14 2.95 2.60 8.17
CA ALA A 14 2.63 3.83 8.89
C ALA A 14 3.60 4.98 8.57
N GLN A 15 4.90 4.72 8.54
CA GLN A 15 5.91 5.73 8.20
C GLN A 15 5.82 6.16 6.73
N THR A 16 5.47 5.24 5.82
CA THR A 16 5.23 5.59 4.42
C THR A 16 4.02 6.51 4.28
N SER A 17 2.95 6.27 5.04
CA SER A 17 1.78 7.15 5.07
C SER A 17 2.14 8.56 5.53
N VAL A 18 2.94 8.68 6.59
CA VAL A 18 3.44 9.98 7.08
C VAL A 18 4.34 10.64 6.04
N TRP A 19 5.25 9.88 5.44
CA TRP A 19 6.14 10.40 4.41
C TRP A 19 5.37 10.96 3.21
N LEU A 20 4.36 10.23 2.71
CA LEU A 20 3.49 10.72 1.63
C LEU A 20 2.81 12.03 2.00
N SER A 21 2.32 12.15 3.25
CA SER A 21 1.64 13.37 3.70
C SER A 21 2.57 14.59 3.80
N HIS A 22 3.86 14.38 3.99
CA HIS A 22 4.88 15.45 3.95
C HIS A 22 5.43 15.71 2.54
N ASN A 23 5.08 14.86 1.56
CA ASN A 23 5.55 14.96 0.19
C ASN A 23 4.43 15.32 -0.82
N GLY A 24 3.50 16.16 -0.38
CA GLY A 24 2.50 16.79 -1.24
C GLY A 24 1.22 15.97 -1.45
N TYR A 25 1.01 14.92 -0.66
CA TYR A 25 -0.22 14.14 -0.70
C TYR A 25 -1.11 14.41 0.52
N ARG A 26 -2.41 14.46 0.29
CA ARG A 26 -3.41 14.18 1.30
C ARG A 26 -3.62 12.67 1.29
N VAL A 27 -3.47 12.01 2.43
CA VAL A 27 -3.40 10.54 2.52
C VAL A 27 -4.63 9.99 3.22
N SER A 28 -5.50 9.33 2.49
CA SER A 28 -6.59 8.54 3.04
C SER A 28 -6.05 7.18 3.46
N VAL A 29 -6.21 6.83 4.73
CA VAL A 29 -5.68 5.59 5.29
C VAL A 29 -6.81 4.68 5.72
N ILE A 30 -6.89 3.50 5.10
CA ILE A 30 -7.85 2.45 5.46
C ILE A 30 -7.29 1.62 6.61
N GLY A 31 -8.07 1.49 7.68
CA GLY A 31 -7.71 0.68 8.82
C GLY A 31 -8.87 0.53 9.80
N ARG A 32 -8.87 -0.59 10.54
CA ARG A 32 -9.90 -0.91 11.53
C ARG A 32 -9.50 -0.58 12.97
N ASN A 33 -8.20 -0.55 13.24
CA ASN A 33 -7.70 -0.33 14.59
C ASN A 33 -7.69 1.16 14.92
N HIS A 34 -8.58 1.56 15.81
CA HIS A 34 -8.76 2.95 16.23
C HIS A 34 -7.50 3.54 16.87
N GLU A 35 -6.85 2.82 17.78
CA GLU A 35 -5.65 3.32 18.48
C GLU A 35 -4.48 3.54 17.53
N LYS A 36 -4.22 2.59 16.62
CA LYS A 36 -3.17 2.73 15.61
C LYS A 36 -3.46 3.90 14.68
N MET A 37 -4.72 4.05 14.28
CA MET A 37 -5.17 5.17 13.44
C MET A 37 -4.96 6.50 14.15
N GLN A 38 -5.33 6.60 15.42
CA GLN A 38 -5.15 7.81 16.20
C GLN A 38 -3.67 8.22 16.31
N ARG A 39 -2.79 7.26 16.61
CA ARG A 39 -1.33 7.51 16.63
C ARG A 39 -0.78 7.98 15.27
N LEU A 40 -1.36 7.52 14.19
CA LEU A 40 -0.97 7.94 12.85
C LEU A 40 -1.42 9.38 12.56
N ILE A 41 -2.67 9.71 12.90
CA ILE A 41 -3.23 11.06 12.73
C ILE A 41 -2.41 12.09 13.52
N GLU A 42 -2.00 11.77 14.74
CA GLU A 42 -1.20 12.66 15.60
C GLU A 42 0.13 13.08 14.95
N LYS A 43 0.67 12.28 14.04
CA LYS A 43 1.92 12.60 13.32
C LYS A 43 1.74 13.67 12.24
N ASN A 44 0.57 13.76 11.65
CA ASN A 44 0.20 14.83 10.70
C ASN A 44 -1.33 14.94 10.59
N PRO A 45 -1.99 15.67 11.51
CA PRO A 45 -3.45 15.75 11.56
C PRO A 45 -4.12 16.35 10.32
N GLU A 46 -3.41 17.22 9.61
CA GLU A 46 -3.94 17.86 8.40
C GLU A 46 -3.73 17.02 7.13
N GLY A 47 -2.70 16.16 7.14
CA GLY A 47 -2.32 15.37 5.98
C GLY A 47 -2.91 13.96 5.95
N ILE A 48 -3.33 13.43 7.10
CA ILE A 48 -3.84 12.05 7.25
C ILE A 48 -5.36 12.08 7.45
N ILE A 49 -6.06 11.36 6.58
CA ILE A 49 -7.53 11.20 6.62
C ILE A 49 -7.84 9.76 7.00
N PRO A 50 -8.44 9.50 8.17
CA PRO A 50 -8.83 8.16 8.55
C PRO A 50 -10.04 7.68 7.75
N VAL A 51 -9.99 6.44 7.30
CA VAL A 51 -11.09 5.74 6.64
C VAL A 51 -11.35 4.43 7.39
N PRO A 52 -12.20 4.46 8.44
CA PRO A 52 -12.45 3.31 9.29
C PRO A 52 -13.39 2.31 8.60
N VAL A 53 -12.82 1.45 7.76
CA VAL A 53 -13.53 0.40 7.04
C VAL A 53 -12.73 -0.89 7.04
N ASP A 54 -13.43 -2.02 7.11
CA ASP A 54 -12.85 -3.31 6.80
C ASP A 54 -12.83 -3.46 5.27
N TYR A 55 -11.64 -3.50 4.67
CA TYR A 55 -11.50 -3.58 3.22
C TYR A 55 -12.09 -4.85 2.61
N ARG A 56 -12.34 -5.89 3.41
CA ARG A 56 -12.99 -7.13 2.97
C ARG A 56 -14.48 -6.94 2.66
N ASP A 57 -15.10 -5.94 3.29
CA ASP A 57 -16.45 -5.49 2.93
C ASP A 57 -16.34 -4.53 1.74
N THR A 58 -16.33 -5.10 0.54
CA THR A 58 -16.08 -4.35 -0.70
C THR A 58 -17.19 -3.36 -1.02
N GLU A 59 -18.42 -3.61 -0.58
CA GLU A 59 -19.52 -2.67 -0.74
C GLU A 59 -19.28 -1.40 0.07
N LYS A 60 -18.95 -1.55 1.35
CA LYS A 60 -18.60 -0.39 2.20
C LYS A 60 -17.32 0.29 1.74
N LEU A 61 -16.34 -0.49 1.28
CA LEU A 61 -15.11 0.05 0.71
C LEU A 61 -15.42 0.95 -0.50
N ALA A 62 -16.21 0.48 -1.45
CA ALA A 62 -16.61 1.27 -2.62
C ALA A 62 -17.34 2.57 -2.23
N GLN A 63 -18.24 2.52 -1.25
CA GLN A 63 -18.93 3.69 -0.73
C GLN A 63 -17.96 4.70 -0.11
N GLN A 64 -17.01 4.24 0.69
CA GLN A 64 -15.97 5.10 1.29
C GLN A 64 -15.05 5.71 0.23
N LEU A 65 -14.65 4.93 -0.77
CA LEU A 65 -13.83 5.42 -1.89
C LEU A 65 -14.53 6.54 -2.66
N ALA A 66 -15.83 6.40 -2.94
CA ALA A 66 -16.62 7.45 -3.57
C ALA A 66 -16.65 8.74 -2.72
N GLN A 67 -16.89 8.61 -1.41
CA GLN A 67 -16.96 9.75 -0.50
C GLN A 67 -15.61 10.49 -0.38
N ILE A 68 -14.51 9.78 -0.23
CA ILE A 68 -13.19 10.43 -0.09
C ILE A 68 -12.74 11.10 -1.39
N GLN A 69 -13.07 10.54 -2.54
CA GLN A 69 -12.79 11.18 -3.83
C GLN A 69 -13.65 12.44 -4.04
N GLN A 70 -14.91 12.39 -3.64
CA GLN A 70 -15.78 13.58 -3.70
C GLN A 70 -15.23 14.73 -2.84
N ARG A 71 -14.70 14.43 -1.67
CA ARG A 71 -14.21 15.44 -0.70
C ARG A 71 -12.80 15.93 -1.01
N ASN A 72 -11.93 15.05 -1.49
CA ASN A 72 -10.49 15.30 -1.57
C ASN A 72 -9.93 15.23 -3.00
N GLY A 73 -10.78 15.02 -4.00
CA GLY A 73 -10.38 14.83 -5.38
C GLY A 73 -9.97 13.38 -5.72
N PRO A 74 -9.66 13.13 -7.01
CA PRO A 74 -9.33 11.78 -7.47
C PRO A 74 -8.05 11.26 -6.82
N ILE A 75 -8.03 9.96 -6.55
CA ILE A 75 -6.86 9.27 -6.02
C ILE A 75 -5.88 9.02 -7.16
N GLN A 76 -4.64 9.48 -6.98
CA GLN A 76 -3.56 9.38 -7.97
C GLN A 76 -2.50 8.34 -7.63
N LEU A 77 -2.47 7.91 -6.36
CA LEU A 77 -1.56 6.88 -5.88
C LEU A 77 -2.26 5.99 -4.87
N VAL A 78 -2.16 4.69 -5.07
CA VAL A 78 -2.60 3.67 -4.10
C VAL A 78 -1.39 2.87 -3.65
N LEU A 79 -1.20 2.75 -2.35
CA LEU A 79 -0.26 1.83 -1.73
C LEU A 79 -1.06 0.78 -0.96
N ALA A 80 -0.97 -0.48 -1.35
CA ALA A 80 -1.81 -1.53 -0.82
C ALA A 80 -1.00 -2.72 -0.29
N TRP A 81 -1.16 -2.99 1.00
CA TRP A 81 -0.83 -4.26 1.65
C TRP A 81 -2.14 -4.94 2.04
N ILE A 82 -2.47 -6.04 1.36
CA ILE A 82 -3.73 -6.76 1.52
C ILE A 82 -3.41 -8.21 1.88
N HIS A 83 -4.00 -8.69 2.97
CA HIS A 83 -3.89 -10.10 3.35
C HIS A 83 -4.64 -11.00 2.38
N SER A 84 -4.34 -12.29 2.41
CA SER A 84 -4.92 -13.29 1.50
C SER A 84 -6.45 -13.45 1.61
N ASP A 85 -7.04 -12.95 2.69
CA ASP A 85 -8.50 -12.93 2.92
C ASP A 85 -9.22 -11.76 2.23
N GLY A 86 -8.49 -10.94 1.45
CA GLY A 86 -9.02 -9.79 0.71
C GLY A 86 -8.85 -9.88 -0.81
N PRO A 87 -9.24 -11.00 -1.48
CA PRO A 87 -8.97 -11.18 -2.91
C PRO A 87 -9.72 -10.20 -3.81
N ASP A 88 -10.82 -9.63 -3.34
CA ASP A 88 -11.69 -8.74 -4.11
C ASP A 88 -11.34 -7.25 -3.95
N VAL A 89 -10.34 -6.94 -3.13
CA VAL A 89 -9.98 -5.53 -2.82
C VAL A 89 -9.43 -4.81 -4.04
N ILE A 90 -8.44 -5.39 -4.73
CA ILE A 90 -7.86 -4.74 -5.93
C ILE A 90 -8.87 -4.60 -7.06
N PRO A 91 -9.68 -5.61 -7.39
CA PRO A 91 -10.79 -5.43 -8.33
C PRO A 91 -11.75 -4.30 -7.92
N CYS A 92 -12.07 -4.19 -6.64
CA CYS A 92 -12.89 -3.10 -6.10
C CYS A 92 -12.23 -1.72 -6.31
N LEU A 93 -10.94 -1.59 -6.05
CA LEU A 93 -10.18 -0.37 -6.30
C LEU A 93 -10.22 0.02 -7.78
N ILE A 94 -9.93 -0.92 -8.67
CA ILE A 94 -9.92 -0.70 -10.12
C ILE A 94 -11.28 -0.21 -10.63
N SER A 95 -12.38 -0.77 -10.12
CA SER A 95 -13.72 -0.38 -10.52
C SER A 95 -14.21 0.93 -9.87
N SER A 96 -13.68 1.30 -8.71
CA SER A 96 -14.15 2.45 -7.91
C SER A 96 -13.34 3.74 -8.13
N LEU A 97 -12.10 3.62 -8.62
CA LEU A 97 -11.25 4.77 -8.86
C LEU A 97 -11.42 5.30 -10.29
N SER A 98 -10.85 6.47 -10.56
CA SER A 98 -11.01 7.15 -11.84
C SER A 98 -10.71 6.26 -13.05
N GLN A 99 -11.62 6.27 -14.01
CA GLN A 99 -11.42 5.62 -15.31
C GLN A 99 -10.88 6.61 -16.37
N ASP A 100 -10.95 7.91 -16.08
CA ASP A 100 -10.63 8.97 -17.02
C ASP A 100 -9.24 9.59 -16.81
N SER A 101 -8.54 9.17 -15.76
CA SER A 101 -7.20 9.65 -15.44
C SER A 101 -6.31 8.53 -14.94
N ASP A 102 -5.03 8.64 -15.26
CA ASP A 102 -4.01 7.68 -14.82
C ASP A 102 -3.77 7.77 -13.30
N TRP A 103 -3.56 6.62 -12.69
CA TRP A 103 -3.14 6.52 -11.30
C TRP A 103 -2.18 5.35 -11.10
N LYS A 104 -1.46 5.37 -9.98
CA LYS A 104 -0.41 4.41 -9.67
C LYS A 104 -0.86 3.46 -8.58
N LEU A 105 -0.65 2.17 -8.78
CA LEU A 105 -0.88 1.12 -7.79
C LEU A 105 0.45 0.48 -7.39
N PHE A 106 0.88 0.74 -6.17
CA PHE A 106 2.01 0.06 -5.53
C PHE A 106 1.46 -1.08 -4.67
N HIS A 107 1.64 -2.30 -5.15
CA HIS A 107 1.12 -3.50 -4.51
C HIS A 107 2.24 -4.20 -3.72
N VAL A 108 2.11 -4.18 -2.40
CA VAL A 108 3.06 -4.82 -1.50
C VAL A 108 2.69 -6.28 -1.32
N ASN A 109 3.66 -7.17 -1.49
CA ASN A 109 3.47 -8.62 -1.50
C ASN A 109 4.41 -9.29 -0.50
N ALA A 110 3.99 -10.44 0.05
CA ALA A 110 4.79 -11.26 0.94
C ALA A 110 5.98 -11.93 0.22
N SER A 111 6.95 -12.40 0.99
CA SER A 111 8.16 -13.05 0.47
C SER A 111 7.89 -14.29 -0.39
N SER A 112 6.85 -15.05 -0.07
CA SER A 112 6.45 -16.26 -0.79
C SER A 112 5.56 -16.01 -2.01
N SER A 113 5.23 -14.76 -2.31
CA SER A 113 4.33 -14.41 -3.41
C SER A 113 4.95 -14.69 -4.78
N ASN A 114 4.16 -15.24 -5.70
CA ASN A 114 4.51 -15.35 -7.10
C ASN A 114 4.04 -14.10 -7.85
N LEU A 115 4.95 -13.15 -8.06
CA LEU A 115 4.61 -11.85 -8.65
C LEU A 115 4.07 -11.94 -10.07
N LYS A 116 4.52 -12.92 -10.85
CA LYS A 116 4.03 -13.12 -12.23
C LYS A 116 2.57 -13.55 -12.24
N GLU A 117 2.21 -14.52 -11.39
CA GLU A 117 0.83 -14.98 -11.25
C GLU A 117 -0.08 -13.87 -10.73
N ILE A 118 0.37 -13.12 -9.71
CA ILE A 118 -0.39 -11.99 -9.15
C ILE A 118 -0.65 -10.94 -10.23
N LYS A 119 0.35 -10.59 -11.02
CA LYS A 119 0.21 -9.61 -12.12
C LYS A 119 -0.84 -10.04 -13.15
N VAL A 120 -0.86 -11.31 -13.50
CA VAL A 120 -1.86 -11.87 -14.42
C VAL A 120 -3.26 -11.83 -13.78
N GLN A 121 -3.40 -12.24 -12.53
CA GLN A 121 -4.67 -12.25 -11.81
C GLN A 121 -5.24 -10.85 -11.61
N VAL A 122 -4.40 -9.88 -11.27
CA VAL A 122 -4.81 -8.48 -11.05
C VAL A 122 -5.30 -7.84 -12.34
N SER A 123 -4.65 -8.11 -13.47
CA SER A 123 -5.06 -7.66 -14.80
C SER A 123 -5.48 -6.19 -14.86
N VAL A 124 -4.56 -5.29 -14.50
CA VAL A 124 -4.84 -3.85 -14.45
C VAL A 124 -5.12 -3.26 -15.83
N PRO A 125 -6.09 -2.33 -15.95
CA PRO A 125 -6.32 -1.60 -17.20
C PRO A 125 -5.16 -0.64 -17.51
N SER A 126 -5.08 -0.17 -18.75
CA SER A 126 -3.95 0.61 -19.27
C SER A 126 -3.71 1.95 -18.56
N HIS A 127 -4.74 2.53 -17.96
CA HIS A 127 -4.63 3.79 -17.19
C HIS A 127 -4.14 3.56 -15.73
N VAL A 128 -3.91 2.32 -15.32
CA VAL A 128 -3.36 1.97 -14.01
C VAL A 128 -1.90 1.56 -14.15
N HIS A 129 -1.00 2.38 -13.65
CA HIS A 129 0.43 2.06 -13.61
C HIS A 129 0.71 1.17 -12.41
N TYR A 130 1.00 -0.11 -12.67
CA TYR A 130 1.11 -1.17 -11.68
C TYR A 130 2.56 -1.47 -11.31
N TYR A 131 2.85 -1.38 -10.02
CA TYR A 131 4.17 -1.64 -9.43
C TYR A 131 4.04 -2.70 -8.35
N GLN A 132 4.98 -3.65 -8.32
CA GLN A 132 5.01 -4.71 -7.33
C GLN A 132 6.20 -4.53 -6.40
N ILE A 133 5.93 -4.55 -5.09
CA ILE A 133 6.95 -4.51 -4.04
C ILE A 133 6.87 -5.83 -3.30
N GLN A 134 7.98 -6.55 -3.20
CA GLN A 134 8.05 -7.81 -2.48
C GLN A 134 8.89 -7.66 -1.22
N LEU A 135 8.32 -8.07 -0.08
CA LEU A 135 9.01 -8.03 1.20
C LEU A 135 9.81 -9.31 1.39
N GLY A 136 11.12 -9.16 1.49
CA GLY A 136 12.04 -10.24 1.77
C GLY A 136 12.40 -10.31 3.26
N PHE A 137 13.64 -10.72 3.51
CA PHE A 137 14.23 -10.83 4.84
C PHE A 137 15.64 -10.23 4.86
N LYS A 138 16.26 -10.20 6.02
CA LYS A 138 17.62 -9.67 6.19
C LYS A 138 18.58 -10.75 6.69
N LEU A 139 19.76 -10.78 6.09
CA LEU A 139 20.89 -11.62 6.54
C LEU A 139 21.85 -10.74 7.35
N GLU A 140 22.12 -11.13 8.60
CA GLU A 140 23.04 -10.45 9.49
C GLU A 140 23.92 -11.47 10.21
N SER A 141 25.24 -11.32 10.11
CA SER A 141 26.23 -12.12 10.88
C SER A 141 25.94 -13.62 10.88
N GLY A 142 25.60 -14.18 9.71
CA GLY A 142 25.30 -15.61 9.54
C GLY A 142 23.92 -16.05 10.00
N THR A 143 23.07 -15.13 10.47
CA THR A 143 21.67 -15.37 10.83
C THR A 143 20.74 -14.61 9.90
N SER A 144 19.47 -15.02 9.88
CA SER A 144 18.42 -14.32 9.13
C SER A 144 17.32 -13.85 10.07
N ARG A 145 16.68 -12.75 9.70
CA ARG A 145 15.50 -12.21 10.39
C ARG A 145 14.55 -11.53 9.42
N TRP A 146 13.30 -11.40 9.83
CA TRP A 146 12.34 -10.59 9.08
C TRP A 146 12.69 -9.10 9.15
N LEU A 147 12.20 -8.35 8.17
CA LEU A 147 12.36 -6.90 8.12
C LEU A 147 11.64 -6.21 9.27
N THR A 148 12.21 -5.15 9.79
CA THR A 148 11.52 -4.23 10.70
C THR A 148 10.54 -3.34 9.93
N ASN A 149 9.58 -2.73 10.62
CA ASN A 149 8.65 -1.78 10.02
C ASN A 149 9.40 -0.59 9.38
N ASP A 150 10.49 -0.13 9.99
CA ASP A 150 11.33 0.95 9.46
C ASP A 150 11.99 0.56 8.14
N GLU A 151 12.52 -0.66 8.06
CA GLU A 151 13.14 -1.19 6.83
C GLU A 151 12.10 -1.37 5.72
N ILE A 152 10.90 -1.86 6.04
CA ILE A 152 9.81 -2.00 5.09
C ILE A 152 9.42 -0.63 4.54
N SER A 153 9.14 0.33 5.41
CA SER A 153 8.76 1.68 4.98
C SER A 153 9.85 2.37 4.16
N THR A 154 11.10 2.25 4.56
CA THR A 154 12.23 2.80 3.79
C THR A 154 12.30 2.22 2.39
N GLY A 155 12.22 0.90 2.25
CA GLY A 155 12.24 0.24 0.94
C GLY A 155 11.01 0.58 0.08
N VAL A 156 9.84 0.66 0.68
CA VAL A 156 8.60 1.06 -0.03
C VAL A 156 8.72 2.50 -0.53
N ILE A 157 9.24 3.42 0.28
CA ILE A 157 9.48 4.80 -0.13
C ILE A 157 10.45 4.88 -1.31
N GLU A 158 11.53 4.09 -1.30
CA GLU A 158 12.47 4.01 -2.42
C GLU A 158 11.79 3.53 -3.71
N ALA A 159 10.97 2.49 -3.62
CA ALA A 159 10.21 1.97 -4.76
C ALA A 159 9.23 3.02 -5.32
N ILE A 160 8.54 3.77 -4.47
CA ILE A 160 7.63 4.85 -4.87
C ILE A 160 8.39 5.97 -5.56
N ARG A 161 9.50 6.43 -4.97
CA ARG A 161 10.34 7.49 -5.55
C ARG A 161 10.89 7.14 -6.93
N GLY A 162 11.35 5.89 -7.08
CA GLY A 162 11.97 5.42 -8.32
C GLY A 162 10.97 4.91 -9.36
N GLU A 163 9.70 4.77 -9.00
CA GLU A 163 8.67 4.13 -9.85
C GLU A 163 9.17 2.80 -10.43
N ILE A 164 9.70 1.96 -9.54
CA ILE A 164 10.37 0.71 -9.91
C ILE A 164 9.30 -0.38 -10.08
N ALA A 165 9.22 -0.96 -11.28
CA ALA A 165 8.18 -1.92 -11.66
C ALA A 165 8.10 -3.15 -10.75
N GLN A 166 9.26 -3.70 -10.37
CA GLN A 166 9.38 -4.75 -9.37
C GLN A 166 10.54 -4.44 -8.44
N TYR A 167 10.26 -4.37 -7.15
CA TYR A 167 11.23 -4.00 -6.12
C TYR A 167 11.19 -4.99 -4.95
N VAL A 168 12.35 -5.50 -4.55
CA VAL A 168 12.48 -6.35 -3.37
C VAL A 168 13.06 -5.53 -2.22
N VAL A 169 12.36 -5.49 -1.10
CA VAL A 169 12.89 -4.92 0.15
C VAL A 169 13.64 -6.03 0.89
N GLY A 170 14.92 -5.82 1.20
CA GLY A 170 15.78 -6.85 1.75
C GLY A 170 16.24 -7.85 0.68
N THR A 171 16.25 -9.13 1.01
CA THR A 171 16.63 -10.20 0.09
C THR A 171 15.62 -11.36 0.11
N LEU A 172 15.57 -12.10 -1.00
CA LEU A 172 14.83 -13.37 -1.10
C LEU A 172 15.79 -14.58 -1.23
N SER A 173 17.08 -14.34 -1.29
CA SER A 173 18.10 -15.35 -1.57
C SER A 173 19.22 -15.35 -0.51
N PRO A 174 19.70 -16.51 -0.10
CA PRO A 174 19.17 -17.84 -0.44
C PRO A 174 17.85 -18.13 0.28
N TRP A 175 16.89 -18.70 -0.45
CA TRP A 175 15.52 -18.93 0.04
C TRP A 175 15.45 -19.86 1.26
N GLU A 176 16.33 -20.84 1.33
CA GLU A 176 16.43 -21.78 2.47
C GLU A 176 16.86 -21.10 3.77
N ARG A 177 17.40 -19.88 3.72
CA ARG A 177 17.76 -19.09 4.90
C ARG A 177 16.67 -18.14 5.37
N ARG A 178 15.50 -18.21 4.77
CA ARG A 178 14.33 -17.47 5.22
C ARG A 178 14.02 -17.78 6.70
N PRO A 179 13.76 -16.76 7.53
CA PRO A 179 13.43 -16.94 8.94
C PRO A 179 12.22 -17.81 9.22
#